data_b16efbe730d8d3688b6496c76c02dbb4
#
_entry.id   b16efbe730d8d3688b6496c76c02dbb4
#
_cell.length_a   1.000
_cell.length_b   1.000
_cell.length_c   1.000
_cell.angle_alpha   90.00
_cell.angle_beta   90.00
_cell.angle_gamma   90.00
#
_symmetry.space_group_name_H-M   'P 1'
#
loop_
_entity.id
_entity.type
_entity.pdbx_description
1 polymer ?
#
loop_
_entity_poly.entity_id
_entity_poly.type
_entity_poly.pdbx_seq_one_letter_code
_entity_poly.pdbx_strand_id
1 'polypeptide(L)'
;MATLRTSRTPLLVLATAVAALAAPATWPVQAAAPLPVVTPRAETTALHDDAAGGDADADDPAIWRNPADPDRSLVVATAKQGGLRVYDLDAREVQSVPAPAGPGADDAPGRFNNVDLVHSARLGDLAVTTDRGNDRLRVYRIDRDHPGGPLTDATDPKAAPVFSSSQDEINEQRTAYGLATWTDPATGRSYALVSQRERTRLALLELTSRPDGTIGHTKVRTLDLPANFRLPNGTSWSPCGEPGELPQVEGMVVDPANGTLYAGQEDVGIWRLRADLSGTPRLVDKVREFGVPGRYDEATEECTPGTDPGFGGTHLTADVEGLTLVEEKGGDGLLLASSQGDDTFAAYDREVSDANEYEGGFRIGPASATLDGSEECDGAAALNQPLGRRYPHGLLVVQDGHDAPGDPDRPSTNFKFVDLRTVTAAVDD
;
A
#
# COMPACT_ATOMS: atom_id res chain seq x y z
N MET A 1 54.63 6.12 -65.82
CA MET A 1 53.34 6.86 -65.96
C MET A 1 52.77 7.00 -64.53
N ALA A 2 52.92 8.17 -63.95
CA ALA A 2 52.51 8.46 -62.58
C ALA A 2 51.20 9.24 -62.65
N THR A 3 50.18 8.76 -61.98
CA THR A 3 48.90 9.46 -61.82
C THR A 3 48.86 10.15 -60.45
N LEU A 4 48.82 11.48 -60.48
CA LEU A 4 48.61 12.34 -59.33
C LEU A 4 47.18 12.16 -58.78
N ARG A 5 47.08 11.91 -57.49
CA ARG A 5 45.81 12.03 -56.74
C ARG A 5 45.77 13.40 -56.07
N THR A 6 44.83 14.24 -56.45
CA THR A 6 44.47 15.50 -55.82
C THR A 6 43.57 15.24 -54.59
N SER A 7 44.06 15.60 -53.40
CA SER A 7 43.28 15.62 -52.19
C SER A 7 42.39 16.87 -52.13
N ARG A 8 41.07 16.69 -52.00
CA ARG A 8 40.14 17.78 -51.66
C ARG A 8 39.83 17.74 -50.18
N THR A 9 40.22 18.80 -49.49
CA THR A 9 39.83 19.05 -48.07
C THR A 9 38.42 19.59 -48.04
N PRO A 10 37.51 19.07 -47.21
CA PRO A 10 36.21 19.70 -47.05
C PRO A 10 36.32 20.86 -46.01
N LEU A 11 35.77 22.00 -46.39
CA LEU A 11 35.57 23.15 -45.51
C LEU A 11 34.47 22.76 -44.49
N LEU A 12 34.83 22.85 -43.18
CA LEU A 12 33.88 22.73 -42.09
C LEU A 12 33.17 24.08 -41.91
N VAL A 13 31.89 24.15 -42.23
CA VAL A 13 31.05 25.32 -41.94
C VAL A 13 30.52 25.15 -40.52
N LEU A 14 31.02 25.93 -39.57
CA LEU A 14 30.50 26.00 -38.21
C LEU A 14 29.20 26.80 -38.23
N ALA A 15 28.05 26.10 -38.09
CA ALA A 15 26.75 26.74 -37.85
C ALA A 15 26.63 26.96 -36.34
N THR A 16 26.72 28.20 -35.89
CA THR A 16 26.40 28.59 -34.52
C THR A 16 24.88 28.60 -34.34
N ALA A 17 24.34 27.55 -33.73
CA ALA A 17 22.95 27.55 -33.27
C ALA A 17 22.85 28.41 -32.00
N VAL A 18 22.19 29.53 -32.09
CA VAL A 18 21.77 30.33 -30.91
C VAL A 18 20.55 29.60 -30.32
N ALA A 19 20.77 28.82 -29.25
CA ALA A 19 19.68 28.29 -28.45
C ALA A 19 19.05 29.43 -27.64
N ALA A 20 17.85 29.83 -28.01
CA ALA A 20 17.03 30.69 -27.17
C ALA A 20 16.57 29.88 -25.95
N LEU A 21 17.18 30.13 -24.80
CA LEU A 21 16.70 29.64 -23.51
C LEU A 21 15.35 30.29 -23.25
N ALA A 22 14.27 29.55 -23.47
CA ALA A 22 12.97 29.90 -22.93
C ALA A 22 13.07 29.72 -21.40
N ALA A 23 12.98 30.79 -20.64
CA ALA A 23 12.86 30.71 -19.19
C ALA A 23 11.55 30.00 -18.86
N PRO A 24 11.54 28.99 -17.97
CA PRO A 24 10.29 28.40 -17.53
C PRO A 24 9.45 29.50 -16.85
N ALA A 25 8.16 29.57 -17.21
CA ALA A 25 7.22 30.44 -16.55
C ALA A 25 7.02 29.91 -15.12
N THR A 26 7.73 30.48 -14.16
CA THR A 26 7.51 30.23 -12.75
C THR A 26 6.19 30.88 -12.36
N TRP A 27 5.14 30.10 -12.25
CA TRP A 27 3.94 30.48 -11.52
C TRP A 27 4.35 30.70 -10.07
N PRO A 28 3.83 31.71 -9.37
CA PRO A 28 4.04 31.83 -7.94
C PRO A 28 3.24 30.69 -7.28
N VAL A 29 3.88 29.56 -7.07
CA VAL A 29 3.40 28.56 -6.13
C VAL A 29 3.46 29.26 -4.79
N GLN A 30 2.30 29.60 -4.23
CA GLN A 30 2.23 30.05 -2.85
C GLN A 30 2.72 28.85 -2.05
N ALA A 31 3.92 28.95 -1.48
CA ALA A 31 4.51 27.88 -0.72
C ALA A 31 3.52 27.54 0.41
N ALA A 32 2.90 26.37 0.33
CA ALA A 32 2.16 25.82 1.44
C ALA A 32 3.09 25.79 2.65
N ALA A 33 2.56 26.04 3.84
CA ALA A 33 3.33 25.87 5.06
C ALA A 33 3.91 24.45 5.06
N PRO A 34 5.18 24.28 5.47
CA PRO A 34 5.77 22.94 5.52
C PRO A 34 4.94 22.08 6.44
N LEU A 35 4.64 20.85 6.00
CA LEU A 35 3.90 19.90 6.82
C LEU A 35 4.66 19.59 8.12
N PRO A 36 3.95 19.36 9.23
CA PRO A 36 4.54 18.86 10.47
C PRO A 36 5.37 17.60 10.23
N VAL A 37 6.44 17.45 11.02
CA VAL A 37 7.31 16.28 10.96
C VAL A 37 7.17 15.51 12.27
N VAL A 38 6.77 14.24 12.17
CA VAL A 38 6.82 13.28 13.26
C VAL A 38 8.04 12.37 13.11
N THR A 39 8.50 11.76 14.19
CA THR A 39 9.71 10.93 14.16
C THR A 39 9.44 9.53 14.70
N PRO A 40 10.06 8.47 14.12
CA PRO A 40 9.93 7.13 14.62
C PRO A 40 10.65 6.96 15.99
N ARG A 41 10.22 5.99 16.77
CA ARG A 41 10.86 5.56 18.02
C ARG A 41 11.75 4.34 17.86
N ALA A 42 11.48 3.55 16.84
CA ALA A 42 12.22 2.35 16.49
C ALA A 42 11.97 2.03 15.01
N GLU A 43 12.84 1.22 14.48
CA GLU A 43 12.70 0.62 13.14
C GLU A 43 13.06 -0.86 13.19
N THR A 44 12.60 -1.61 12.23
CA THR A 44 12.98 -3.01 12.07
C THR A 44 14.36 -3.13 11.42
N THR A 45 14.96 -4.31 11.51
CA THR A 45 16.15 -4.60 10.71
C THR A 45 15.82 -4.49 9.23
N ALA A 46 16.73 -3.91 8.46
CA ALA A 46 16.64 -3.77 7.02
C ALA A 46 16.33 -5.11 6.31
N LEU A 47 15.47 -5.06 5.33
CA LEU A 47 15.19 -6.13 4.38
C LEU A 47 15.88 -5.77 3.05
N HIS A 48 16.40 -6.75 2.37
CA HIS A 48 17.14 -6.56 1.12
C HIS A 48 16.63 -7.51 0.04
N ASP A 49 16.62 -7.07 -1.20
CA ASP A 49 16.21 -7.88 -2.36
C ASP A 49 17.04 -9.16 -2.54
N ASP A 50 18.30 -9.15 -2.10
CA ASP A 50 19.18 -10.30 -2.13
C ASP A 50 19.08 -11.21 -0.88
N ALA A 51 18.20 -10.88 0.07
CA ALA A 51 17.97 -11.68 1.27
C ALA A 51 17.30 -13.03 0.96
N ALA A 52 17.18 -13.87 1.99
CA ALA A 52 16.65 -15.23 1.86
C ALA A 52 15.29 -15.27 1.15
N GLY A 53 15.25 -15.93 0.01
CA GLY A 53 14.08 -16.00 -0.89
C GLY A 53 14.17 -15.08 -2.10
N GLY A 54 15.10 -14.10 -2.11
CA GLY A 54 15.16 -13.02 -3.10
C GLY A 54 14.01 -12.02 -2.92
N ASP A 55 14.19 -10.78 -3.32
CA ASP A 55 13.20 -9.70 -3.25
C ASP A 55 12.48 -9.63 -1.87
N ALA A 56 13.23 -9.69 -0.78
CA ALA A 56 12.71 -9.42 0.56
C ALA A 56 12.59 -7.90 0.73
N ASP A 57 11.41 -7.41 0.49
CA ASP A 57 11.09 -5.99 0.44
C ASP A 57 9.89 -5.72 1.34
N ALA A 58 10.04 -4.78 2.28
CA ALA A 58 8.97 -4.39 3.19
C ALA A 58 7.79 -3.84 2.40
N ASP A 59 6.57 -4.19 2.81
CA ASP A 59 5.37 -3.79 2.09
C ASP A 59 4.31 -3.28 3.09
N ASP A 60 3.49 -4.15 3.67
CA ASP A 60 2.33 -3.74 4.45
C ASP A 60 2.34 -4.32 5.88
N PRO A 61 2.14 -3.51 6.94
CA PRO A 61 2.07 -3.96 8.31
C PRO A 61 0.63 -4.10 8.83
N ALA A 62 0.43 -4.92 9.87
CA ALA A 62 -0.77 -4.99 10.68
C ALA A 62 -0.42 -5.14 12.17
N ILE A 63 -1.16 -4.50 13.06
CA ILE A 63 -0.86 -4.46 14.50
C ILE A 63 -1.83 -5.34 15.27
N TRP A 64 -1.36 -6.47 15.79
CA TRP A 64 -2.13 -7.32 16.68
C TRP A 64 -1.93 -6.92 18.13
N ARG A 65 -3.01 -6.47 18.77
CA ARG A 65 -2.99 -6.19 20.22
C ARG A 65 -3.24 -7.46 21.01
N ASN A 66 -2.29 -7.83 21.85
CA ASN A 66 -2.49 -8.94 22.78
C ASN A 66 -3.53 -8.56 23.85
N PRO A 67 -4.70 -9.22 23.91
CA PRO A 67 -5.74 -8.84 24.86
C PRO A 67 -5.39 -9.17 26.32
N ALA A 68 -4.52 -10.15 26.54
CA ALA A 68 -4.11 -10.57 27.88
C ALA A 68 -2.95 -9.74 28.43
N ASP A 69 -2.03 -9.31 27.57
CA ASP A 69 -0.85 -8.53 27.95
C ASP A 69 -0.45 -7.60 26.78
N PRO A 70 -0.90 -6.34 26.79
CA PRO A 70 -0.61 -5.40 25.72
C PRO A 70 0.89 -5.12 25.49
N ASP A 71 1.76 -5.29 26.49
CA ASP A 71 3.22 -5.20 26.29
C ASP A 71 3.78 -6.32 25.38
N ARG A 72 3.00 -7.36 25.13
CA ARG A 72 3.34 -8.52 24.28
C ARG A 72 2.59 -8.52 22.94
N SER A 73 2.10 -7.38 22.51
CA SER A 73 1.50 -7.19 21.19
C SER A 73 2.52 -7.40 20.09
N LEU A 74 2.05 -7.58 18.87
CA LEU A 74 2.87 -7.92 17.72
C LEU A 74 2.54 -7.04 16.52
N VAL A 75 3.52 -6.84 15.66
CA VAL A 75 3.33 -6.36 14.29
C VAL A 75 3.58 -7.53 13.34
N VAL A 76 2.61 -7.82 12.49
CA VAL A 76 2.74 -8.77 11.40
C VAL A 76 2.90 -7.97 10.12
N ALA A 77 3.92 -8.25 9.35
CA ALA A 77 4.21 -7.47 8.15
C ALA A 77 4.59 -8.36 6.98
N THR A 78 4.24 -7.95 5.78
CA THR A 78 4.64 -8.59 4.54
C THR A 78 6.02 -8.11 4.09
N ALA A 79 6.73 -9.00 3.44
CA ALA A 79 8.06 -8.75 2.89
C ALA A 79 8.17 -9.33 1.47
N LYS A 80 7.16 -9.10 0.69
CA LYS A 80 7.01 -9.57 -0.71
C LYS A 80 7.43 -11.06 -0.86
N GLN A 81 8.40 -11.41 -1.68
CA GLN A 81 8.89 -12.80 -1.79
C GLN A 81 9.59 -13.28 -0.51
N GLY A 82 10.05 -12.37 0.35
CA GLY A 82 10.54 -12.69 1.69
C GLY A 82 9.50 -13.28 2.64
N GLY A 83 8.21 -13.27 2.29
CA GLY A 83 7.12 -13.84 3.08
C GLY A 83 6.59 -12.91 4.17
N LEU A 84 6.24 -13.45 5.35
CA LEU A 84 5.83 -12.65 6.51
C LEU A 84 6.96 -12.48 7.50
N ARG A 85 6.96 -11.33 8.15
CA ARG A 85 7.78 -11.03 9.33
C ARG A 85 6.85 -10.72 10.50
N VAL A 86 7.23 -11.14 11.68
CA VAL A 86 6.53 -10.79 12.92
C VAL A 86 7.51 -10.12 13.86
N TYR A 87 7.13 -8.95 14.34
CA TYR A 87 7.96 -8.13 15.21
C TYR A 87 7.31 -7.91 16.57
N ASP A 88 8.12 -7.76 17.61
CA ASP A 88 7.67 -7.25 18.90
C ASP A 88 7.57 -5.71 18.90
N LEU A 89 7.12 -5.14 20.00
CA LEU A 89 6.99 -3.68 20.14
C LEU A 89 8.34 -2.93 20.23
N ASP A 90 9.46 -3.64 20.31
CA ASP A 90 10.81 -3.08 20.20
C ASP A 90 11.35 -3.19 18.76
N ALA A 91 10.47 -3.49 17.79
CA ALA A 91 10.78 -3.71 16.36
C ALA A 91 11.76 -4.87 16.10
N ARG A 92 11.86 -5.84 17.05
CA ARG A 92 12.69 -7.03 16.87
C ARG A 92 11.89 -8.14 16.23
N GLU A 93 12.46 -8.78 15.21
CA GLU A 93 11.86 -9.95 14.59
C GLU A 93 11.76 -11.11 15.59
N VAL A 94 10.57 -11.68 15.73
CA VAL A 94 10.27 -12.84 16.56
C VAL A 94 9.89 -14.09 15.75
N GLN A 95 9.51 -13.89 14.50
CA GLN A 95 9.26 -14.99 13.56
C GLN A 95 9.39 -14.50 12.12
N SER A 96 9.93 -15.37 11.26
CA SER A 96 9.88 -15.25 9.80
C SER A 96 9.12 -16.44 9.24
N VAL A 97 8.18 -16.19 8.33
CA VAL A 97 7.40 -17.22 7.62
C VAL A 97 7.69 -17.06 6.13
N PRO A 98 8.38 -18.02 5.50
CA PRO A 98 8.76 -17.89 4.11
C PRO A 98 7.53 -17.93 3.19
N ALA A 99 7.59 -17.20 2.09
CA ALA A 99 6.62 -17.33 1.01
C ALA A 99 6.75 -18.74 0.38
N PRO A 100 5.65 -19.35 -0.08
CA PRO A 100 5.71 -20.67 -0.69
C PRO A 100 6.44 -20.64 -2.03
N ALA A 101 7.07 -21.76 -2.38
CA ALA A 101 7.60 -21.94 -3.74
C ALA A 101 6.46 -21.95 -4.78
N GLY A 102 6.79 -21.67 -6.02
CA GLY A 102 5.87 -21.86 -7.15
C GLY A 102 5.42 -23.31 -7.27
N PRO A 103 4.18 -23.58 -7.73
CA PRO A 103 3.66 -24.95 -7.88
C PRO A 103 4.46 -25.82 -8.85
N GLY A 104 5.03 -25.21 -9.88
CA GLY A 104 5.89 -25.82 -10.90
C GLY A 104 7.20 -25.06 -11.08
N ALA A 105 8.08 -25.59 -11.91
CA ALA A 105 9.42 -25.01 -12.11
C ALA A 105 9.39 -23.65 -12.82
N ASP A 106 8.37 -23.44 -13.65
CA ASP A 106 8.21 -22.21 -14.44
C ASP A 106 7.13 -21.27 -13.85
N ASP A 107 6.55 -21.64 -12.70
CA ASP A 107 5.51 -20.87 -12.04
C ASP A 107 6.10 -19.86 -11.06
N ALA A 108 5.45 -18.72 -10.90
CA ALA A 108 5.88 -17.70 -9.96
C ALA A 108 5.89 -18.23 -8.51
N PRO A 109 6.90 -17.90 -7.71
CA PRO A 109 6.88 -18.16 -6.28
C PRO A 109 5.82 -17.30 -5.59
N GLY A 110 5.48 -17.66 -4.37
CA GLY A 110 4.63 -16.82 -3.52
C GLY A 110 5.23 -15.43 -3.34
N ARG A 111 4.36 -14.43 -3.35
CA ARG A 111 4.70 -13.04 -3.09
C ARG A 111 3.58 -12.44 -2.25
N PHE A 112 3.88 -12.12 -1.00
CA PHE A 112 2.91 -11.58 -0.07
C PHE A 112 2.87 -10.06 -0.19
N ASN A 113 1.69 -9.54 -0.55
CA ASN A 113 1.51 -8.11 -0.73
C ASN A 113 0.97 -7.47 0.55
N ASN A 114 -0.32 -7.44 0.80
CA ASN A 114 -0.89 -6.85 1.98
C ASN A 114 -1.21 -7.88 3.06
N VAL A 115 -1.26 -7.45 4.31
CA VAL A 115 -1.70 -8.24 5.47
C VAL A 115 -2.69 -7.44 6.30
N ASP A 116 -3.77 -8.09 6.74
CA ASP A 116 -4.70 -7.50 7.69
C ASP A 116 -5.21 -8.55 8.70
N LEU A 117 -5.85 -8.10 9.77
CA LEU A 117 -6.20 -8.94 10.92
C LEU A 117 -7.69 -9.16 11.05
N VAL A 118 -8.07 -10.40 11.29
CA VAL A 118 -9.43 -10.75 11.68
C VAL A 118 -9.48 -10.99 13.19
N HIS A 119 -10.33 -10.23 13.87
CA HIS A 119 -10.72 -10.49 15.24
C HIS A 119 -12.14 -11.04 15.26
N SER A 120 -12.31 -12.32 15.52
CA SER A 120 -13.61 -12.96 15.38
C SER A 120 -13.88 -13.97 16.51
N ALA A 121 -15.02 -13.84 17.17
CA ALA A 121 -15.45 -14.85 18.15
C ALA A 121 -15.65 -16.25 17.54
N ARG A 122 -15.81 -16.33 16.20
CA ARG A 122 -16.04 -17.61 15.49
C ARG A 122 -14.76 -18.23 14.95
N LEU A 123 -13.80 -17.39 14.47
CA LEU A 123 -12.59 -17.85 13.82
C LEU A 123 -11.35 -17.68 14.68
N GLY A 124 -11.42 -16.87 15.75
CA GLY A 124 -10.28 -16.44 16.55
C GLY A 124 -9.56 -15.26 15.92
N ASP A 125 -8.33 -15.01 16.38
CA ASP A 125 -7.45 -14.01 15.83
C ASP A 125 -6.66 -14.61 14.66
N LEU A 126 -6.76 -13.98 13.50
CA LEU A 126 -6.09 -14.41 12.27
C LEU A 126 -5.31 -13.26 11.66
N ALA A 127 -4.14 -13.55 11.09
CA ALA A 127 -3.50 -12.73 10.08
C ALA A 127 -3.88 -13.30 8.70
N VAL A 128 -4.38 -12.45 7.83
CA VAL A 128 -4.75 -12.79 6.45
C VAL A 128 -3.84 -11.99 5.53
N THR A 129 -3.24 -12.63 4.54
CA THR A 129 -2.41 -11.96 3.54
C THR A 129 -2.76 -12.40 2.14
N THR A 130 -2.60 -11.53 1.18
CA THR A 130 -2.66 -11.86 -0.24
C THR A 130 -1.34 -12.46 -0.69
N ASP A 131 -1.41 -13.63 -1.31
CA ASP A 131 -0.30 -14.28 -2.02
C ASP A 131 -0.47 -14.00 -3.52
N ARG A 132 0.07 -12.88 -3.96
CA ARG A 132 0.01 -12.40 -5.34
C ARG A 132 0.61 -13.40 -6.32
N GLY A 133 1.73 -14.02 -5.97
CA GLY A 133 2.38 -15.01 -6.82
C GLY A 133 1.50 -16.22 -7.16
N ASN A 134 0.59 -16.61 -6.26
CA ASN A 134 -0.27 -17.78 -6.40
C ASN A 134 -1.78 -17.47 -6.46
N ASP A 135 -2.17 -16.21 -6.51
CA ASP A 135 -3.58 -15.75 -6.51
C ASP A 135 -4.39 -16.34 -5.35
N ARG A 136 -3.86 -16.28 -4.13
CA ARG A 136 -4.47 -16.91 -2.95
C ARG A 136 -4.56 -15.95 -1.76
N LEU A 137 -5.48 -16.27 -0.85
CA LEU A 137 -5.35 -15.84 0.54
C LEU A 137 -4.53 -16.86 1.30
N ARG A 138 -3.58 -16.38 2.10
CA ARG A 138 -2.94 -17.14 3.17
C ARG A 138 -3.48 -16.70 4.50
N VAL A 139 -3.74 -17.63 5.37
CA VAL A 139 -4.38 -17.38 6.66
C VAL A 139 -3.57 -18.03 7.75
N TYR A 140 -3.20 -17.24 8.76
CA TYR A 140 -2.42 -17.71 9.90
C TYR A 140 -3.18 -17.45 11.19
N ARG A 141 -3.20 -18.43 12.11
CA ARG A 141 -3.68 -18.20 13.47
C ARG A 141 -2.62 -17.46 14.27
N ILE A 142 -3.07 -16.51 15.07
CA ILE A 142 -2.19 -15.75 15.96
C ILE A 142 -2.29 -16.35 17.36
N ASP A 143 -1.18 -16.89 17.85
CA ASP A 143 -0.99 -17.34 19.24
C ASP A 143 0.41 -16.93 19.69
N ARG A 144 0.48 -15.87 20.49
CA ARG A 144 1.77 -15.32 20.96
C ARG A 144 2.63 -16.32 21.71
N ASP A 145 2.03 -17.33 22.32
CA ASP A 145 2.69 -18.31 23.17
C ASP A 145 2.92 -19.66 22.50
N HIS A 146 2.58 -19.78 21.20
CA HIS A 146 2.82 -21.00 20.44
C HIS A 146 4.32 -21.30 20.32
N PRO A 147 4.79 -22.52 20.66
CA PRO A 147 6.23 -22.84 20.72
C PRO A 147 6.97 -22.69 19.37
N GLY A 148 6.28 -22.81 18.24
CA GLY A 148 6.84 -22.68 16.88
C GLY A 148 6.85 -21.25 16.33
N GLY A 149 6.46 -20.27 17.14
CA GLY A 149 6.30 -18.87 16.74
C GLY A 149 4.83 -18.44 16.74
N PRO A 150 4.56 -17.12 16.82
CA PRO A 150 3.22 -16.59 17.00
C PRO A 150 2.25 -16.84 15.85
N LEU A 151 2.72 -17.11 14.64
CA LEU A 151 1.88 -17.45 13.48
C LEU A 151 1.93 -18.93 13.17
N THR A 152 0.76 -19.54 13.01
CA THR A 152 0.60 -20.93 12.54
C THR A 152 -0.28 -20.96 11.31
N ASP A 153 0.21 -21.54 10.22
CA ASP A 153 -0.54 -21.67 8.97
C ASP A 153 -1.86 -22.41 9.19
N ALA A 154 -2.94 -21.78 8.82
CA ALA A 154 -4.30 -22.30 8.88
C ALA A 154 -4.99 -22.24 7.51
N THR A 155 -4.26 -22.01 6.45
CA THR A 155 -4.79 -21.90 5.09
C THR A 155 -5.44 -23.19 4.63
N ASP A 156 -6.67 -23.14 4.11
CA ASP A 156 -7.27 -24.29 3.41
C ASP A 156 -6.50 -24.55 2.10
N PRO A 157 -5.75 -25.65 1.97
CA PRO A 157 -4.98 -25.94 0.76
C PRO A 157 -5.85 -26.14 -0.49
N LYS A 158 -7.16 -26.35 -0.30
CA LYS A 158 -8.15 -26.55 -1.37
C LYS A 158 -8.91 -25.28 -1.73
N ALA A 159 -8.63 -24.15 -1.07
CA ALA A 159 -9.25 -22.89 -1.42
C ALA A 159 -8.95 -22.56 -2.90
N ALA A 160 -9.97 -22.11 -3.62
CA ALA A 160 -9.79 -21.70 -5.02
C ALA A 160 -8.92 -20.44 -5.12
N PRO A 161 -8.27 -20.18 -6.26
CA PRO A 161 -7.69 -18.88 -6.54
C PRO A 161 -8.72 -17.75 -6.40
N VAL A 162 -8.25 -16.53 -6.10
CA VAL A 162 -9.15 -15.40 -5.87
C VAL A 162 -9.76 -14.90 -7.18
N PHE A 163 -8.95 -14.72 -8.21
CA PHE A 163 -9.40 -14.15 -9.49
C PHE A 163 -9.25 -15.12 -10.67
N SER A 164 -8.19 -15.90 -10.67
CA SER A 164 -7.80 -16.76 -11.79
C SER A 164 -8.55 -18.10 -11.79
N SER A 165 -8.69 -18.71 -12.96
CA SER A 165 -9.31 -20.02 -13.16
C SER A 165 -8.32 -21.12 -13.58
N SER A 166 -7.10 -20.73 -13.93
CA SER A 166 -6.02 -21.63 -14.35
C SER A 166 -4.65 -21.13 -13.88
N GLN A 167 -3.64 -22.01 -13.93
CA GLN A 167 -2.27 -21.63 -13.63
C GLN A 167 -1.71 -20.65 -14.65
N ASP A 168 -2.09 -20.77 -15.92
CA ASP A 168 -1.68 -19.83 -16.98
C ASP A 168 -2.15 -18.41 -16.66
N GLU A 169 -3.41 -18.25 -16.17
CA GLU A 169 -3.93 -16.95 -15.74
C GLU A 169 -3.21 -16.43 -14.47
N ILE A 170 -2.82 -17.31 -13.55
CA ILE A 170 -2.02 -16.91 -12.38
C ILE A 170 -0.67 -16.38 -12.84
N ASN A 171 -0.03 -17.04 -13.81
CA ASN A 171 1.27 -16.64 -14.34
C ASN A 171 1.24 -15.30 -15.10
N GLU A 172 0.07 -14.82 -15.52
CA GLU A 172 -0.10 -13.43 -15.99
C GLU A 172 0.00 -12.40 -14.85
N GLN A 173 0.04 -12.83 -13.60
CA GLN A 173 0.20 -12.01 -12.39
C GLN A 173 -0.88 -10.91 -12.16
N ARG A 174 -2.06 -11.03 -12.80
CA ARG A 174 -3.24 -10.21 -12.51
C ARG A 174 -4.07 -10.83 -11.41
N THR A 175 -3.48 -10.93 -10.27
CA THR A 175 -3.87 -11.79 -9.15
C THR A 175 -4.30 -10.97 -7.93
N ALA A 176 -4.50 -11.64 -6.77
CA ALA A 176 -4.83 -10.99 -5.51
C ALA A 176 -3.72 -10.02 -5.08
N TYR A 177 -4.09 -8.76 -4.75
CA TYR A 177 -3.18 -7.66 -4.51
C TYR A 177 -3.47 -7.01 -3.17
N GLY A 178 -4.09 -5.83 -3.11
CA GLY A 178 -4.45 -5.15 -1.89
C GLY A 178 -5.48 -5.91 -1.04
N LEU A 179 -5.52 -5.65 0.26
CA LEU A 179 -6.33 -6.39 1.23
C LEU A 179 -6.90 -5.47 2.31
N ALA A 180 -8.15 -5.71 2.67
CA ALA A 180 -8.71 -5.33 3.97
C ALA A 180 -9.56 -6.47 4.52
N THR A 181 -9.65 -6.60 5.83
CA THR A 181 -10.55 -7.54 6.49
C THR A 181 -11.72 -6.83 7.16
N TRP A 182 -12.80 -7.54 7.34
CA TRP A 182 -13.98 -7.02 8.01
C TRP A 182 -14.76 -8.14 8.70
N THR A 183 -15.09 -7.93 9.96
CA THR A 183 -16.07 -8.79 10.65
C THR A 183 -17.36 -8.01 10.79
N ASP A 184 -18.39 -8.42 10.08
CA ASP A 184 -19.72 -7.80 10.13
C ASP A 184 -20.29 -7.93 11.55
N PRO A 185 -20.50 -6.82 12.28
CA PRO A 185 -20.99 -6.86 13.65
C PRO A 185 -22.43 -7.40 13.76
N ALA A 186 -23.23 -7.30 12.70
CA ALA A 186 -24.61 -7.77 12.71
C ALA A 186 -24.71 -9.29 12.58
N THR A 187 -23.80 -9.93 11.85
CA THR A 187 -23.83 -11.37 11.56
C THR A 187 -22.71 -12.17 12.23
N GLY A 188 -21.64 -11.50 12.66
CA GLY A 188 -20.43 -12.11 13.17
C GLY A 188 -19.64 -12.90 12.11
N ARG A 189 -19.93 -12.68 10.82
CA ARG A 189 -19.18 -13.26 9.70
C ARG A 189 -17.97 -12.40 9.40
N SER A 190 -16.86 -13.06 9.07
CA SER A 190 -15.64 -12.39 8.71
C SER A 190 -15.39 -12.49 7.22
N TYR A 191 -14.87 -11.42 6.65
CA TYR A 191 -14.64 -11.27 5.22
C TYR A 191 -13.21 -10.75 4.97
N ALA A 192 -12.69 -11.07 3.79
CA ALA A 192 -11.56 -10.40 3.16
C ALA A 192 -12.07 -9.65 1.92
N LEU A 193 -11.69 -8.40 1.79
CA LEU A 193 -11.86 -7.55 0.62
C LEU A 193 -10.51 -7.54 -0.09
N VAL A 194 -10.48 -7.95 -1.35
CA VAL A 194 -9.25 -8.15 -2.11
C VAL A 194 -9.35 -7.40 -3.42
N SER A 195 -8.33 -6.63 -3.77
CA SER A 195 -8.20 -6.03 -5.08
C SER A 195 -7.48 -6.96 -6.06
N GLN A 196 -7.65 -6.72 -7.34
CA GLN A 196 -6.95 -7.42 -8.40
C GLN A 196 -5.87 -6.51 -9.02
N ARG A 197 -4.62 -6.99 -9.04
CA ARG A 197 -3.49 -6.30 -9.65
C ARG A 197 -3.77 -5.94 -11.11
N GLU A 198 -3.38 -4.77 -11.53
CA GLU A 198 -3.57 -4.21 -12.89
C GLU A 198 -5.03 -4.20 -13.35
N ARG A 199 -5.97 -4.20 -12.39
CA ARG A 199 -7.42 -4.16 -12.65
C ARG A 199 -8.11 -3.28 -11.62
N THR A 200 -9.30 -2.84 -11.98
CA THR A 200 -10.15 -2.05 -11.08
C THR A 200 -11.03 -2.91 -10.17
N ARG A 201 -10.85 -4.24 -10.21
CA ARG A 201 -11.76 -5.19 -9.57
C ARG A 201 -11.46 -5.38 -8.09
N LEU A 202 -12.52 -5.32 -7.30
CA LEU A 202 -12.56 -5.71 -5.89
C LEU A 202 -13.40 -6.98 -5.74
N ALA A 203 -13.00 -7.89 -4.84
CA ALA A 203 -13.73 -9.09 -4.48
C ALA A 203 -14.00 -9.13 -2.97
N LEU A 204 -15.22 -9.47 -2.59
CA LEU A 204 -15.63 -9.77 -1.22
C LEU A 204 -15.64 -11.29 -1.02
N LEU A 205 -14.82 -11.78 -0.10
CA LEU A 205 -14.63 -13.19 0.20
C LEU A 205 -15.07 -13.47 1.64
N GLU A 206 -16.06 -14.33 1.87
CA GLU A 206 -16.43 -14.80 3.21
C GLU A 206 -15.41 -15.84 3.69
N LEU A 207 -14.79 -15.59 4.84
CA LEU A 207 -13.85 -16.53 5.48
C LEU A 207 -14.62 -17.59 6.28
N THR A 208 -14.29 -18.87 6.07
CA THR A 208 -15.02 -19.98 6.70
C THR A 208 -14.06 -21.03 7.24
N SER A 209 -14.31 -21.48 8.48
CA SER A 209 -13.60 -22.62 9.06
C SER A 209 -14.05 -23.92 8.42
N ARG A 210 -13.08 -24.81 8.14
CA ARG A 210 -13.28 -26.18 7.67
C ARG A 210 -13.29 -27.15 8.84
N PRO A 211 -13.80 -28.39 8.65
CA PRO A 211 -13.84 -29.40 9.71
C PRO A 211 -12.45 -29.80 10.25
N ASP A 212 -11.40 -29.64 9.46
CA ASP A 212 -10.01 -29.91 9.84
C ASP A 212 -9.34 -28.73 10.57
N GLY A 213 -10.08 -27.63 10.76
CA GLY A 213 -9.60 -26.44 11.44
C GLY A 213 -8.91 -25.42 10.52
N THR A 214 -8.75 -25.72 9.23
CA THR A 214 -8.25 -24.75 8.26
C THR A 214 -9.31 -23.69 7.91
N ILE A 215 -8.86 -22.58 7.35
CA ILE A 215 -9.72 -21.46 6.94
C ILE A 215 -9.66 -21.32 5.43
N GLY A 216 -10.83 -21.50 4.82
CA GLY A 216 -11.03 -21.22 3.39
C GLY A 216 -11.88 -19.99 3.18
N HIS A 217 -12.17 -19.70 1.92
CA HIS A 217 -13.04 -18.58 1.57
C HIS A 217 -14.10 -18.98 0.54
N THR A 218 -15.14 -18.13 0.43
CA THR A 218 -16.14 -18.20 -0.63
C THR A 218 -16.36 -16.81 -1.19
N LYS A 219 -16.22 -16.64 -2.51
CA LYS A 219 -16.46 -15.36 -3.18
C LYS A 219 -17.95 -15.01 -3.14
N VAL A 220 -18.27 -13.88 -2.52
CA VAL A 220 -19.64 -13.41 -2.32
C VAL A 220 -20.05 -12.44 -3.42
N ARG A 221 -19.16 -11.49 -3.76
CA ARG A 221 -19.45 -10.42 -4.70
C ARG A 221 -18.15 -9.87 -5.28
N THR A 222 -18.26 -9.25 -6.46
CA THR A 222 -17.23 -8.41 -7.06
C THR A 222 -17.81 -7.06 -7.44
N LEU A 223 -16.95 -6.05 -7.49
CA LEU A 223 -17.24 -4.71 -7.97
C LEU A 223 -16.04 -4.22 -8.77
N ASP A 224 -16.27 -3.59 -9.92
CA ASP A 224 -15.24 -2.90 -10.67
C ASP A 224 -15.35 -1.39 -10.41
N LEU A 225 -14.26 -0.73 -9.99
CA LEU A 225 -14.18 0.72 -9.90
C LEU A 225 -14.06 1.33 -11.30
N PRO A 226 -14.32 2.62 -11.47
CA PRO A 226 -14.09 3.30 -12.74
C PRO A 226 -12.61 3.28 -13.14
N ALA A 227 -12.35 2.99 -14.43
CA ALA A 227 -11.04 3.16 -15.06
C ALA A 227 -10.99 4.40 -15.96
N ASN A 228 -12.15 4.97 -16.32
CA ASN A 228 -12.29 6.13 -17.17
C ASN A 228 -13.19 7.18 -16.53
N PHE A 229 -12.77 8.41 -16.61
CA PHE A 229 -13.42 9.53 -15.93
C PHE A 229 -13.85 10.60 -16.92
N ARG A 230 -15.07 11.11 -16.76
CA ARG A 230 -15.55 12.28 -17.51
C ARG A 230 -15.06 13.53 -16.79
N LEU A 231 -14.18 14.29 -17.43
CA LEU A 231 -13.66 15.54 -16.87
C LEU A 231 -14.64 16.72 -17.04
N PRO A 232 -14.52 17.78 -16.22
CA PRO A 232 -15.40 18.95 -16.28
C PRO A 232 -15.41 19.65 -17.64
N ASN A 233 -14.31 19.61 -18.40
CA ASN A 233 -14.22 20.15 -19.75
C ASN A 233 -14.90 19.27 -20.82
N GLY A 234 -15.46 18.13 -20.41
CA GLY A 234 -16.16 17.21 -21.30
C GLY A 234 -15.29 16.18 -22.01
N THR A 235 -13.98 16.14 -21.77
CA THR A 235 -13.11 15.06 -22.25
C THR A 235 -13.20 13.81 -21.38
N SER A 236 -12.78 12.66 -21.90
CA SER A 236 -12.55 11.46 -21.10
C SER A 236 -11.07 11.36 -20.74
N TRP A 237 -10.79 10.84 -19.57
CA TRP A 237 -9.44 10.61 -19.06
C TRP A 237 -9.36 9.25 -18.37
N SER A 238 -8.23 8.61 -18.46
CA SER A 238 -7.77 7.51 -17.62
C SER A 238 -6.34 7.79 -17.22
N PRO A 239 -5.87 7.31 -16.06
CA PRO A 239 -4.46 7.33 -15.74
C PRO A 239 -3.62 6.75 -16.88
N CYS A 240 -2.40 7.25 -17.01
CA CYS A 240 -1.42 6.69 -17.93
C CYS A 240 -0.81 5.44 -17.28
N GLY A 241 -0.56 4.41 -18.07
CA GLY A 241 0.04 3.17 -17.63
C GLY A 241 0.37 2.30 -18.84
N GLU A 242 0.91 1.13 -18.58
CA GLU A 242 1.20 0.15 -19.63
C GLU A 242 -0.07 -0.25 -20.38
N PRO A 243 0.00 -0.42 -21.72
CA PRO A 243 -1.15 -0.82 -22.52
C PRO A 243 -1.76 -2.15 -22.07
N GLY A 244 -2.99 -2.09 -21.57
CA GLY A 244 -3.73 -3.26 -21.06
C GLY A 244 -3.85 -3.30 -19.54
N GLU A 245 -3.15 -2.46 -18.83
CA GLU A 245 -3.33 -2.22 -17.40
C GLU A 245 -4.48 -1.24 -17.14
N LEU A 246 -5.08 -1.38 -15.97
CA LEU A 246 -6.12 -0.50 -15.46
C LEU A 246 -5.70 -0.01 -14.06
N PRO A 247 -6.12 1.20 -13.66
CA PRO A 247 -5.75 1.74 -12.36
C PRO A 247 -6.21 0.80 -11.24
N GLN A 248 -5.26 0.25 -10.52
CA GLN A 248 -5.47 -0.75 -9.48
C GLN A 248 -5.72 -0.09 -8.12
N VAL A 249 -6.06 -0.90 -7.14
CA VAL A 249 -6.22 -0.51 -5.74
C VAL A 249 -5.22 -1.32 -4.92
N GLU A 250 -4.45 -0.66 -4.07
CA GLU A 250 -3.62 -1.36 -3.08
C GLU A 250 -4.11 -1.11 -1.67
N GLY A 251 -3.90 0.06 -1.12
CA GLY A 251 -4.30 0.38 0.24
C GLY A 251 -5.82 0.30 0.44
N MET A 252 -6.22 -0.49 1.42
CA MET A 252 -7.63 -0.60 1.80
C MET A 252 -7.79 -0.69 3.32
N VAL A 253 -8.87 -0.11 3.83
CA VAL A 253 -9.27 -0.26 5.23
C VAL A 253 -10.77 -0.22 5.38
N VAL A 254 -11.33 -1.04 6.27
CA VAL A 254 -12.75 -1.01 6.60
C VAL A 254 -12.96 -0.37 7.96
N ASP A 255 -13.81 0.65 8.02
CA ASP A 255 -14.30 1.19 9.28
C ASP A 255 -15.29 0.21 9.93
N PRO A 256 -14.91 -0.44 11.04
CA PRO A 256 -15.75 -1.44 11.67
C PRO A 256 -17.01 -0.85 12.32
N ALA A 257 -17.02 0.46 12.61
CA ALA A 257 -18.15 1.11 13.27
C ALA A 257 -19.38 1.23 12.36
N ASN A 258 -19.16 1.37 11.05
CA ASN A 258 -20.22 1.65 10.08
C ASN A 258 -20.18 0.78 8.82
N GLY A 259 -19.16 -0.07 8.64
CA GLY A 259 -18.96 -0.94 7.48
C GLY A 259 -18.66 -0.16 6.20
N THR A 260 -17.92 0.95 6.33
CA THR A 260 -17.38 1.71 5.19
C THR A 260 -16.02 1.15 4.81
N LEU A 261 -15.83 0.81 3.54
CA LEU A 261 -14.54 0.53 2.94
C LEU A 261 -13.97 1.81 2.36
N TYR A 262 -12.73 2.12 2.69
CA TYR A 262 -11.88 3.08 1.97
C TYR A 262 -10.90 2.29 1.12
N ALA A 263 -10.68 2.74 -0.12
CA ALA A 263 -9.82 2.07 -1.09
C ALA A 263 -9.02 3.11 -1.89
N GLY A 264 -7.70 3.05 -1.78
CA GLY A 264 -6.74 3.85 -2.54
C GLY A 264 -6.59 3.24 -3.94
N GLN A 265 -7.14 3.91 -4.95
CA GLN A 265 -6.85 3.60 -6.35
C GLN A 265 -5.66 4.47 -6.73
N GLU A 266 -4.48 3.87 -6.84
CA GLU A 266 -3.16 4.48 -6.83
C GLU A 266 -3.06 5.80 -7.62
N ASP A 267 -3.37 5.77 -8.90
CA ASP A 267 -3.33 6.93 -9.81
C ASP A 267 -4.61 7.79 -9.84
N VAL A 268 -5.58 7.51 -8.98
CA VAL A 268 -6.90 8.17 -9.04
C VAL A 268 -7.22 8.93 -7.75
N GLY A 269 -7.09 8.23 -6.60
CA GLY A 269 -7.42 8.77 -5.29
C GLY A 269 -8.18 7.81 -4.40
N ILE A 270 -8.76 8.31 -3.32
CA ILE A 270 -9.42 7.51 -2.29
C ILE A 270 -10.90 7.35 -2.61
N TRP A 271 -11.36 6.11 -2.71
CA TRP A 271 -12.76 5.76 -2.81
C TRP A 271 -13.36 5.43 -1.44
N ARG A 272 -14.62 5.79 -1.28
CA ARG A 272 -15.49 5.38 -0.17
C ARG A 272 -16.66 4.58 -0.71
N LEU A 273 -16.87 3.39 -0.15
CA LEU A 273 -17.97 2.49 -0.53
C LEU A 273 -18.36 1.59 0.66
N ARG A 274 -19.43 0.81 0.52
CA ARG A 274 -19.81 -0.15 1.56
C ARG A 274 -18.90 -1.39 1.52
N ALA A 275 -18.51 -1.90 2.69
CA ALA A 275 -17.68 -3.10 2.80
C ALA A 275 -18.33 -4.35 2.18
N ASP A 276 -19.67 -4.41 2.07
CA ASP A 276 -20.38 -5.48 1.36
C ASP A 276 -20.35 -5.32 -0.18
N LEU A 277 -19.59 -4.35 -0.69
CA LEU A 277 -19.49 -3.99 -2.11
C LEU A 277 -20.83 -3.68 -2.77
N SER A 278 -21.84 -3.23 -2.02
CA SER A 278 -23.11 -2.76 -2.56
C SER A 278 -23.12 -1.23 -2.69
N GLY A 279 -24.00 -0.74 -3.54
CA GLY A 279 -24.17 0.70 -3.75
C GLY A 279 -23.16 1.28 -4.76
N THR A 280 -23.03 2.59 -4.75
CA THR A 280 -22.18 3.34 -5.69
C THR A 280 -20.95 3.89 -4.98
N PRO A 281 -19.73 3.58 -5.44
CA PRO A 281 -18.52 4.19 -4.93
C PRO A 281 -18.53 5.73 -5.06
N ARG A 282 -17.88 6.42 -4.13
CA ARG A 282 -17.71 7.87 -4.14
C ARG A 282 -16.25 8.22 -3.88
N LEU A 283 -15.69 9.11 -4.68
CA LEU A 283 -14.36 9.68 -4.40
C LEU A 283 -14.45 10.58 -3.16
N VAL A 284 -13.52 10.35 -2.24
CA VAL A 284 -13.23 11.21 -1.08
C VAL A 284 -12.30 12.33 -1.53
N ASP A 285 -11.14 11.94 -2.09
CA ASP A 285 -10.17 12.87 -2.64
C ASP A 285 -9.51 12.27 -3.89
N LYS A 286 -8.79 13.07 -4.65
CA LYS A 286 -8.11 12.72 -5.88
C LYS A 286 -6.62 13.05 -5.78
N VAL A 287 -5.82 12.30 -6.51
CA VAL A 287 -4.40 12.67 -6.70
C VAL A 287 -4.28 13.98 -7.50
N ARG A 288 -3.15 14.66 -7.35
CA ARG A 288 -2.82 15.88 -8.11
C ARG A 288 -2.80 15.63 -9.61
N GLU A 289 -2.39 14.44 -10.00
CA GLU A 289 -2.27 13.98 -11.39
C GLU A 289 -3.63 13.67 -12.05
N PHE A 290 -4.74 13.65 -11.28
CA PHE A 290 -6.06 13.34 -11.81
C PHE A 290 -6.47 14.29 -12.93
N GLY A 291 -6.66 13.74 -14.12
CA GLY A 291 -7.04 14.48 -15.33
C GLY A 291 -5.85 14.92 -16.18
N VAL A 292 -4.62 14.76 -15.71
CA VAL A 292 -3.42 15.06 -16.52
C VAL A 292 -3.29 13.97 -17.59
N PRO A 293 -3.30 14.32 -18.89
CA PRO A 293 -3.08 13.33 -19.93
C PRO A 293 -1.63 12.86 -19.90
N GLY A 294 -1.43 11.56 -20.05
CA GLY A 294 -0.10 10.95 -20.11
C GLY A 294 0.11 10.20 -21.42
N ARG A 295 1.36 9.97 -21.76
CA ARG A 295 1.78 9.11 -22.83
C ARG A 295 2.80 8.11 -22.33
N TYR A 296 2.46 6.82 -22.36
CA TYR A 296 3.34 5.73 -22.04
C TYR A 296 4.42 5.55 -23.11
N ASP A 297 5.66 5.31 -22.69
CA ASP A 297 6.80 5.00 -23.56
C ASP A 297 7.25 3.56 -23.28
N GLU A 298 7.03 2.67 -24.26
CA GLU A 298 7.38 1.24 -24.17
C GLU A 298 8.89 0.97 -23.99
N ALA A 299 9.77 1.95 -24.27
CA ALA A 299 11.21 1.76 -24.17
C ALA A 299 11.76 2.08 -22.78
N THR A 300 11.09 2.96 -22.06
CA THR A 300 11.48 3.35 -20.69
C THR A 300 10.51 2.79 -19.64
N GLU A 301 9.37 2.24 -20.09
CA GLU A 301 8.24 1.80 -19.25
C GLU A 301 7.68 2.91 -18.35
N GLU A 302 7.80 4.17 -18.79
CA GLU A 302 7.38 5.34 -18.04
C GLU A 302 6.29 6.15 -18.77
N CYS A 303 5.50 6.88 -18.00
CA CYS A 303 4.52 7.83 -18.50
C CYS A 303 5.07 9.26 -18.52
N THR A 304 5.09 9.88 -19.68
CA THR A 304 5.39 11.30 -19.83
C THR A 304 4.11 12.12 -19.65
N PRO A 305 4.00 12.97 -18.61
CA PRO A 305 2.80 13.78 -18.39
C PRO A 305 2.67 14.89 -19.42
N GLY A 306 1.43 15.18 -19.82
CA GLY A 306 1.07 16.33 -20.67
C GLY A 306 0.78 17.59 -19.83
N THR A 307 0.04 18.52 -20.44
CA THR A 307 -0.35 19.75 -19.76
C THR A 307 -1.45 19.46 -18.74
N ASP A 308 -1.24 19.86 -17.50
CA ASP A 308 -2.22 19.74 -16.44
C ASP A 308 -3.46 20.63 -16.72
N PRO A 309 -4.68 20.06 -16.79
CA PRO A 309 -5.91 20.80 -16.99
C PRO A 309 -6.48 21.39 -15.70
N GLY A 310 -5.87 21.14 -14.53
CA GLY A 310 -6.28 21.66 -13.23
C GLY A 310 -7.51 20.97 -12.61
N PHE A 311 -7.68 19.67 -12.81
CA PHE A 311 -8.81 18.89 -12.27
C PHE A 311 -8.40 17.93 -11.15
N GLY A 312 -7.11 17.88 -10.83
CA GLY A 312 -6.54 17.08 -9.74
C GLY A 312 -6.95 17.56 -8.36
N GLY A 313 -6.63 16.74 -7.36
CA GLY A 313 -6.69 17.09 -5.94
C GLY A 313 -5.53 18.00 -5.51
N THR A 314 -5.45 18.25 -4.21
CA THR A 314 -4.40 19.12 -3.65
C THR A 314 -3.60 18.47 -2.53
N HIS A 315 -4.05 17.33 -2.02
CA HIS A 315 -3.50 16.73 -0.82
C HIS A 315 -2.71 15.43 -1.07
N LEU A 316 -2.96 14.76 -2.19
CA LEU A 316 -2.37 13.48 -2.54
C LEU A 316 -1.57 13.61 -3.82
N THR A 317 -0.39 13.00 -3.86
CA THR A 317 0.39 12.73 -5.07
C THR A 317 0.35 11.22 -5.32
N ALA A 318 0.22 10.80 -6.55
CA ALA A 318 0.24 9.38 -6.89
C ALA A 318 1.61 8.73 -6.53
N ASP A 319 1.64 7.52 -5.99
CA ASP A 319 0.49 6.66 -5.78
C ASP A 319 -0.18 6.89 -4.42
N VAL A 320 -1.49 6.56 -4.34
CA VAL A 320 -2.21 6.51 -3.07
C VAL A 320 -2.15 5.09 -2.55
N GLU A 321 -1.32 4.89 -1.53
CA GLU A 321 -0.97 3.59 -1.00
C GLU A 321 -1.62 3.31 0.37
N GLY A 322 -0.86 2.96 1.39
CA GLY A 322 -1.35 2.53 2.69
C GLY A 322 -2.46 3.37 3.28
N LEU A 323 -3.61 2.76 3.53
CA LEU A 323 -4.75 3.37 4.21
C LEU A 323 -4.96 2.76 5.59
N THR A 324 -5.09 3.60 6.62
CA THR A 324 -5.35 3.13 7.98
C THR A 324 -6.27 4.08 8.75
N LEU A 325 -6.88 3.59 9.83
CA LEU A 325 -7.78 4.38 10.68
C LEU A 325 -7.16 4.61 12.06
N VAL A 326 -7.20 5.84 12.50
CA VAL A 326 -7.04 6.21 13.90
C VAL A 326 -8.42 6.29 14.53
N GLU A 327 -8.84 5.22 15.21
CA GLU A 327 -10.16 5.13 15.78
C GLU A 327 -10.24 5.88 17.12
N GLU A 328 -11.17 6.82 17.25
CA GLU A 328 -11.48 7.51 18.48
C GLU A 328 -12.86 7.15 19.04
N LYS A 329 -13.15 7.63 20.24
CA LYS A 329 -14.43 7.34 20.91
C LYS A 329 -15.55 8.11 20.26
N GLY A 330 -16.68 7.44 20.06
CA GLY A 330 -17.89 8.09 19.50
C GLY A 330 -18.03 7.93 18.00
N GLY A 331 -17.04 7.40 17.33
CA GLY A 331 -16.99 7.31 15.86
C GLY A 331 -16.03 8.32 15.24
N ASP A 332 -15.50 9.23 16.07
CA ASP A 332 -14.49 10.23 15.69
C ASP A 332 -13.17 9.56 15.28
N GLY A 333 -12.23 10.35 14.81
CA GLY A 333 -10.87 9.93 14.48
C GLY A 333 -10.47 10.29 13.07
N LEU A 334 -9.40 9.66 12.59
CA LEU A 334 -8.81 10.00 11.30
C LEU A 334 -8.77 8.81 10.36
N LEU A 335 -8.95 9.07 9.07
CA LEU A 335 -8.48 8.23 7.98
C LEU A 335 -7.12 8.79 7.54
N LEU A 336 -6.06 8.00 7.67
CA LEU A 336 -4.73 8.34 7.17
C LEU A 336 -4.50 7.65 5.83
N ALA A 337 -3.88 8.37 4.90
CA ALA A 337 -3.50 7.85 3.60
C ALA A 337 -2.04 8.20 3.29
N SER A 338 -1.26 7.21 2.87
CA SER A 338 0.05 7.44 2.28
C SER A 338 -0.10 8.10 0.92
N SER A 339 0.65 9.18 0.71
CA SER A 339 0.87 9.86 -0.55
C SER A 339 2.31 9.57 -0.96
N GLN A 340 2.51 8.42 -1.60
CA GLN A 340 3.83 7.84 -1.85
C GLN A 340 4.71 8.79 -2.67
N GLY A 341 4.17 9.38 -3.74
CA GLY A 341 4.92 10.22 -4.66
C GLY A 341 5.46 11.54 -4.10
N ASP A 342 5.13 11.92 -2.85
CA ASP A 342 5.72 13.09 -2.17
C ASP A 342 6.10 12.83 -0.71
N ASP A 343 6.18 11.57 -0.30
CA ASP A 343 6.60 11.11 1.04
C ASP A 343 5.79 11.74 2.18
N THR A 344 4.49 11.90 1.98
CA THR A 344 3.59 12.51 2.95
C THR A 344 2.45 11.60 3.34
N PHE A 345 1.79 11.93 4.45
CA PHE A 345 0.53 11.33 4.85
C PHE A 345 -0.54 12.41 4.88
N ALA A 346 -1.66 12.14 4.22
CA ALA A 346 -2.86 12.95 4.31
C ALA A 346 -3.79 12.38 5.39
N ALA A 347 -4.40 13.26 6.18
CA ALA A 347 -5.35 12.91 7.22
C ALA A 347 -6.72 13.52 6.89
N TYR A 348 -7.75 12.70 6.97
CA TYR A 348 -9.13 13.08 6.73
C TYR A 348 -9.97 12.72 7.95
N ASP A 349 -11.04 13.48 8.19
CA ASP A 349 -12.05 13.11 9.16
C ASP A 349 -12.59 11.70 8.84
N ARG A 350 -12.61 10.83 9.85
CA ARG A 350 -13.17 9.47 9.74
C ARG A 350 -14.68 9.50 9.55
N GLU A 351 -15.38 10.53 10.05
CA GLU A 351 -16.84 10.58 9.99
C GLU A 351 -17.35 10.79 8.55
N VAL A 352 -18.17 9.84 8.11
CA VAL A 352 -18.83 9.90 6.80
C VAL A 352 -19.80 11.07 6.70
N SER A 353 -20.37 11.52 7.84
CA SER A 353 -21.28 12.68 7.94
C SER A 353 -20.60 13.97 7.50
N ASP A 354 -19.33 14.13 7.80
CA ASP A 354 -18.53 15.32 7.48
C ASP A 354 -17.80 15.18 6.14
N ALA A 355 -18.25 14.23 5.32
CA ALA A 355 -17.77 13.96 3.97
C ALA A 355 -16.30 13.53 3.88
N ASN A 356 -15.67 13.16 5.01
CA ASN A 356 -14.24 12.91 5.16
C ASN A 356 -13.44 14.17 4.76
N GLU A 357 -13.69 15.31 5.39
CA GLU A 357 -12.95 16.53 5.15
C GLU A 357 -11.46 16.34 5.46
N TYR A 358 -10.61 17.03 4.71
CA TYR A 358 -9.16 17.00 4.94
C TYR A 358 -8.83 17.82 6.19
N GLU A 359 -8.19 17.18 7.17
CA GLU A 359 -7.83 17.77 8.46
C GLU A 359 -6.39 18.26 8.52
N GLY A 360 -5.51 17.68 7.69
CA GLY A 360 -4.09 18.05 7.68
C GLY A 360 -3.23 16.96 7.08
N GLY A 361 -1.93 17.13 7.18
CA GLY A 361 -0.96 16.13 6.73
C GLY A 361 0.32 16.21 7.53
N PHE A 362 1.16 15.20 7.41
CA PHE A 362 2.46 15.14 8.08
C PHE A 362 3.47 14.36 7.26
N ARG A 363 4.74 14.43 7.67
CA ARG A 363 5.83 13.58 7.18
C ARG A 363 6.43 12.80 8.33
N ILE A 364 7.01 11.64 8.03
CA ILE A 364 7.84 10.92 8.98
C ILE A 364 9.30 11.22 8.64
N GLY A 365 9.91 12.05 9.47
CA GLY A 365 11.30 12.45 9.29
C GLY A 365 12.26 11.74 10.23
N PRO A 366 13.58 11.91 10.06
CA PRO A 366 14.59 11.22 10.85
C PRO A 366 14.54 11.61 12.33
N ALA A 367 14.62 10.61 13.20
CA ALA A 367 14.77 10.81 14.65
C ALA A 367 16.23 11.01 15.06
N SER A 368 17.18 10.48 14.28
CA SER A 368 18.62 10.59 14.51
C SER A 368 19.40 10.32 13.21
N ALA A 369 20.72 10.34 13.30
CA ALA A 369 21.58 9.96 12.19
C ALA A 369 21.55 8.45 11.83
N THR A 370 20.93 7.62 12.66
CA THR A 370 20.85 6.16 12.51
C THR A 370 19.41 5.65 12.63
N LEU A 371 18.44 6.51 12.65
CA LEU A 371 17.01 6.19 12.64
C LEU A 371 16.36 7.27 11.77
N ASP A 372 16.18 6.95 10.53
CA ASP A 372 15.67 7.86 9.50
C ASP A 372 14.14 8.00 9.51
N GLY A 373 13.59 8.54 8.46
CA GLY A 373 12.17 8.73 8.26
C GLY A 373 11.51 7.57 7.53
N SER A 374 10.49 7.89 6.75
CA SER A 374 9.85 6.99 5.82
C SER A 374 9.68 7.72 4.50
N GLU A 375 10.15 7.09 3.44
CA GLU A 375 10.05 7.53 2.06
C GLU A 375 9.37 6.42 1.24
N GLU A 376 8.66 6.77 0.16
CA GLU A 376 7.99 5.82 -0.74
C GLU A 376 7.13 4.77 -0.01
N CYS A 377 6.26 5.20 0.91
CA CYS A 377 5.55 4.32 1.84
C CYS A 377 4.42 3.55 1.15
N ASP A 378 4.57 2.22 1.01
CA ASP A 378 3.55 1.29 0.48
C ASP A 378 2.43 1.03 1.49
N GLY A 379 2.76 0.69 2.74
CA GLY A 379 1.80 0.21 3.72
C GLY A 379 1.85 0.91 5.07
N ALA A 380 0.69 1.08 5.71
CA ALA A 380 0.57 1.70 7.01
C ALA A 380 -0.53 1.07 7.88
N ALA A 381 -0.25 0.88 9.16
CA ALA A 381 -1.23 0.44 10.15
C ALA A 381 -1.20 1.31 11.41
N ALA A 382 -2.35 1.81 11.83
CA ALA A 382 -2.52 2.52 13.09
C ALA A 382 -3.38 1.73 14.06
N LEU A 383 -3.04 1.81 15.35
CA LEU A 383 -3.87 1.27 16.43
C LEU A 383 -3.92 2.26 17.59
N ASN A 384 -5.04 2.95 17.76
CA ASN A 384 -5.28 3.92 18.83
C ASN A 384 -5.76 3.24 20.12
N GLN A 385 -4.97 2.28 20.61
CA GLN A 385 -5.18 1.60 21.87
C GLN A 385 -3.83 1.43 22.60
N PRO A 386 -3.81 1.47 23.94
CA PRO A 386 -2.57 1.25 24.69
C PRO A 386 -1.92 -0.10 24.35
N LEU A 387 -0.66 -0.07 23.94
CA LEU A 387 0.20 -1.22 23.71
C LEU A 387 1.28 -1.27 24.81
N GLY A 388 0.81 -1.42 26.06
CA GLY A 388 1.67 -1.47 27.22
C GLY A 388 2.45 -0.17 27.48
N ARG A 389 3.65 -0.31 28.03
CA ARG A 389 4.48 0.83 28.44
C ARG A 389 5.21 1.47 27.27
N ARG A 390 5.43 0.72 26.19
CA ARG A 390 6.21 1.19 25.04
C ARG A 390 5.42 2.21 24.23
N TYR A 391 4.15 1.92 23.96
CA TYR A 391 3.22 2.77 23.22
C TYR A 391 1.90 2.94 23.98
N PRO A 392 1.91 3.72 25.08
CA PRO A 392 0.72 3.86 25.94
C PRO A 392 -0.44 4.62 25.28
N HIS A 393 -0.17 5.29 24.16
CA HIS A 393 -1.14 6.08 23.39
C HIS A 393 -1.40 5.51 21.98
N GLY A 394 -1.03 4.25 21.74
CA GLY A 394 -1.14 3.62 20.43
C GLY A 394 0.12 3.75 19.59
N LEU A 395 0.07 3.11 18.45
CA LEU A 395 1.19 2.92 17.52
C LEU A 395 0.73 3.16 16.10
N LEU A 396 1.54 3.84 15.31
CA LEU A 396 1.52 3.82 13.85
C LEU A 396 2.78 3.07 13.39
N VAL A 397 2.60 2.08 12.51
CA VAL A 397 3.70 1.42 11.79
C VAL A 397 3.55 1.76 10.32
N VAL A 398 4.62 2.18 9.69
CA VAL A 398 4.67 2.49 8.27
C VAL A 398 5.82 1.76 7.61
N GLN A 399 5.66 1.39 6.37
CA GLN A 399 6.74 0.92 5.52
C GLN A 399 7.64 2.11 5.16
N ASP A 400 8.91 1.82 4.96
CA ASP A 400 9.92 2.73 4.46
C ASP A 400 10.63 2.11 3.26
N GLY A 401 10.46 2.72 2.11
CA GLY A 401 11.02 2.26 0.84
C GLY A 401 12.53 2.54 0.70
N HIS A 402 13.09 3.35 1.61
CA HIS A 402 14.48 3.82 1.49
C HIS A 402 15.20 3.87 2.85
N ASP A 403 15.50 2.71 3.42
CA ASP A 403 16.21 2.62 4.72
C ASP A 403 17.58 3.29 4.68
N ALA A 404 17.80 4.32 5.48
CA ALA A 404 19.03 5.11 5.55
C ALA A 404 19.53 5.28 7.01
N PRO A 405 20.85 5.27 7.26
CA PRO A 405 21.93 5.15 6.26
C PRO A 405 22.11 3.70 5.79
N GLY A 406 21.85 3.46 4.54
CA GLY A 406 21.98 2.16 3.88
C GLY A 406 23.26 2.05 3.05
N ASP A 407 23.47 0.88 2.47
CA ASP A 407 24.46 0.64 1.44
C ASP A 407 23.89 1.04 0.07
N PRO A 408 24.42 2.07 -0.62
CA PRO A 408 23.87 2.50 -1.90
C PRO A 408 23.97 1.44 -3.00
N ASP A 409 24.84 0.44 -2.85
CA ASP A 409 24.96 -0.69 -3.77
C ASP A 409 24.03 -1.87 -3.37
N ARG A 410 23.31 -1.75 -2.25
CA ARG A 410 22.42 -2.76 -1.70
C ARG A 410 21.18 -2.10 -1.09
N PRO A 411 20.23 -1.65 -1.91
CA PRO A 411 18.98 -1.05 -1.43
C PRO A 411 18.29 -1.89 -0.35
N SER A 412 17.66 -1.22 0.58
CA SER A 412 16.95 -1.87 1.68
C SER A 412 15.72 -1.09 2.09
N THR A 413 14.75 -1.81 2.60
CA THR A 413 13.48 -1.32 3.11
C THR A 413 13.27 -1.80 4.54
N ASN A 414 12.43 -1.15 5.31
CA ASN A 414 12.10 -1.58 6.66
C ASN A 414 10.72 -1.07 7.12
N PHE A 415 10.43 -1.17 8.42
CA PHE A 415 9.23 -0.60 9.03
C PHE A 415 9.60 0.35 10.16
N LYS A 416 8.99 1.53 10.17
CA LYS A 416 9.15 2.55 11.22
C LYS A 416 7.99 2.46 12.21
N PHE A 417 8.31 2.54 13.50
CA PHE A 417 7.38 2.48 14.63
C PHE A 417 7.23 3.87 15.24
N VAL A 418 6.08 4.50 15.11
CA VAL A 418 5.80 5.88 15.51
C VAL A 418 4.79 5.93 16.67
N ASP A 419 5.05 6.73 17.71
CA ASP A 419 4.05 6.98 18.76
C ASP A 419 2.84 7.71 18.15
N LEU A 420 1.68 7.08 18.16
CA LEU A 420 0.49 7.61 17.51
C LEU A 420 0.08 8.99 18.04
N ARG A 421 0.34 9.30 19.30
CA ARG A 421 0.08 10.62 19.88
C ARG A 421 0.81 11.75 19.16
N THR A 422 2.00 11.49 18.62
CA THR A 422 2.74 12.53 17.87
C THR A 422 2.12 12.79 16.52
N VAL A 423 1.46 11.80 15.94
CA VAL A 423 0.72 11.91 14.68
C VAL A 423 -0.56 12.71 14.87
N THR A 424 -1.39 12.36 15.85
CA THR A 424 -2.63 13.10 16.12
C THR A 424 -2.34 14.55 16.47
N ALA A 425 -1.33 14.83 17.32
CA ALA A 425 -0.93 16.20 17.64
C ALA A 425 -0.43 16.98 16.42
N ALA A 426 0.20 16.33 15.45
CA ALA A 426 0.69 16.98 14.22
C ALA A 426 -0.44 17.34 13.25
N VAL A 427 -1.56 16.63 13.29
CA VAL A 427 -2.76 16.92 12.48
C VAL A 427 -3.60 18.02 13.13
N ASP A 428 -3.65 18.07 14.47
CA ASP A 428 -4.45 19.05 15.25
C ASP A 428 -3.81 20.47 15.27
N ASP A 429 -2.51 20.65 14.95
CA ASP A 429 -1.76 21.91 14.94
C ASP A 429 -1.93 22.65 13.58
#